data_658c0cca5cc17df78746ee0fdaf1707d
#
_entry.id   658c0cca5cc17df78746ee0fdaf1707d
#
_cell.length_a   1.000
_cell.length_b   1.000
_cell.length_c   1.000
_cell.angle_alpha   90.00
_cell.angle_beta   90.00
_cell.angle_gamma   90.00
#
_symmetry.space_group_name_H-M   'P 1'
#
loop_
_entity.id
_entity.type
_entity.pdbx_description
1 polymer ?
#
loop_
_entity_poly.entity_id
_entity_poly.type
_entity_poly.pdbx_seq_one_letter_code
_entity_poly.pdbx_strand_id
1 'polypeptide(L)'
;PCKIISARQFGRTADGDEIIISYGTNLKVRSTEPQNPPFMMAGQPMQAPSEPLLALVDTGVNYNLPMVQKHLALGQDGQLIGYDFWDNDNRPFDKDPRKNAFFPLHHGTTVFSALSQELGDLKAAIYRFPAHNMCRFNDLIDHAENAGVRIVNMSMGSYSQDDWTCFHDG
;
A
#
# COMPACT_ATOMS: atom_id res chain seq x y z
N PRO A 1 -10.94 -19.05 35.55
CA PRO A 1 -9.59 -18.78 35.06
C PRO A 1 -9.63 -18.24 33.63
N CYS A 2 -8.84 -17.18 33.37
CA CYS A 2 -8.69 -16.64 32.03
C CYS A 2 -7.95 -17.66 31.14
N LYS A 3 -8.41 -17.81 29.89
CA LYS A 3 -7.76 -18.64 28.89
C LYS A 3 -7.23 -17.73 27.78
N ILE A 4 -5.99 -17.96 27.35
CA ILE A 4 -5.47 -17.34 26.15
C ILE A 4 -6.18 -18.00 24.96
N ILE A 5 -6.84 -17.19 24.13
CA ILE A 5 -7.52 -17.66 22.92
C ILE A 5 -6.69 -17.39 21.66
N SER A 6 -5.86 -16.33 21.69
CA SER A 6 -4.89 -15.98 20.66
C SER A 6 -3.87 -15.00 21.23
N ALA A 7 -2.72 -14.90 20.58
CA ALA A 7 -1.71 -13.87 20.83
C ALA A 7 -1.10 -13.41 19.52
N ARG A 8 -0.58 -12.17 19.48
CA ARG A 8 0.19 -11.66 18.36
C ARG A 8 1.49 -11.02 18.87
N GLN A 9 2.52 -11.10 18.05
CA GLN A 9 3.85 -10.61 18.38
C GLN A 9 4.48 -9.98 17.14
N PHE A 10 5.18 -8.86 17.30
CA PHE A 10 6.10 -8.37 16.27
C PHE A 10 7.35 -9.25 16.24
N GLY A 11 7.81 -9.53 15.04
CA GLY A 11 9.03 -10.28 14.77
C GLY A 11 9.74 -9.76 13.54
N ARG A 12 10.84 -10.42 13.19
CA ARG A 12 11.57 -10.20 11.95
C ARG A 12 11.91 -11.53 11.30
N THR A 13 11.95 -11.54 9.97
CA THR A 13 12.49 -12.67 9.20
C THR A 13 14.02 -12.72 9.32
N ALA A 14 14.63 -13.78 8.82
CA ALA A 14 16.10 -13.87 8.73
C ALA A 14 16.70 -12.74 7.88
N ASP A 15 15.96 -12.26 6.88
CA ASP A 15 16.35 -11.16 5.98
C ASP A 15 16.07 -9.77 6.57
N GLY A 16 15.51 -9.71 7.79
CA GLY A 16 15.26 -8.47 8.52
C GLY A 16 13.89 -7.85 8.30
N ASP A 17 13.04 -8.41 7.45
CA ASP A 17 11.69 -7.89 7.17
C ASP A 17 10.79 -8.02 8.39
N GLU A 18 9.99 -6.99 8.65
CA GLU A 18 9.04 -6.96 9.75
C GLU A 18 7.84 -7.86 9.49
N ILE A 19 7.46 -8.63 10.51
CA ILE A 19 6.31 -9.54 10.47
C ILE A 19 5.48 -9.44 11.74
N ILE A 20 4.18 -9.76 11.64
CA ILE A 20 3.34 -10.08 12.79
C ILE A 20 3.15 -11.59 12.84
N ILE A 21 3.53 -12.19 13.95
CA ILE A 21 3.36 -13.62 14.23
C ILE A 21 2.08 -13.81 15.04
N SER A 22 1.16 -14.61 14.52
CA SER A 22 -0.08 -14.97 15.22
C SER A 22 0.02 -16.37 15.81
N TYR A 23 -0.43 -16.52 17.04
CA TYR A 23 -0.42 -17.76 17.81
C TYR A 23 -1.85 -18.22 18.09
N GLY A 24 -2.06 -19.53 18.10
CA GLY A 24 -3.31 -20.15 18.54
C GLY A 24 -3.39 -20.35 20.06
N THR A 25 -4.44 -20.99 20.53
CA THR A 25 -4.72 -21.30 21.94
C THR A 25 -3.63 -22.15 22.61
N ASN A 26 -2.90 -22.93 21.83
CA ASN A 26 -1.77 -23.77 22.26
C ASN A 26 -0.41 -23.06 22.16
N LEU A 27 -0.40 -21.74 21.91
CA LEU A 27 0.77 -20.90 21.67
C LEU A 27 1.69 -21.39 20.53
N LYS A 28 1.17 -22.21 19.61
CA LYS A 28 1.86 -22.54 18.36
C LYS A 28 1.56 -21.46 17.31
N VAL A 29 2.56 -21.19 16.48
CA VAL A 29 2.41 -20.27 15.35
C VAL A 29 1.28 -20.77 14.43
N ARG A 30 0.34 -19.88 14.14
CA ARG A 30 -0.79 -20.11 13.24
C ARG A 30 -0.56 -19.49 11.88
N SER A 31 -0.02 -18.26 11.87
CA SER A 31 0.29 -17.52 10.65
C SER A 31 1.37 -16.47 10.91
N THR A 32 2.04 -16.06 9.84
CA THR A 32 2.89 -14.88 9.80
C THR A 32 2.36 -13.91 8.74
N GLU A 33 2.37 -12.63 9.05
CA GLU A 33 1.86 -11.58 8.19
C GLU A 33 2.99 -10.55 7.98
N PRO A 34 3.48 -10.39 6.72
CA PRO A 34 4.50 -9.40 6.43
C PRO A 34 3.93 -7.98 6.60
N GLN A 35 4.77 -7.06 7.08
CA GLN A 35 4.36 -5.69 7.34
C GLN A 35 4.82 -4.71 6.26
N ASN A 36 5.95 -4.98 5.63
CA ASN A 36 6.46 -4.21 4.50
C ASN A 36 7.34 -5.10 3.60
N PRO A 37 6.77 -6.15 2.96
CA PRO A 37 7.55 -7.06 2.13
C PRO A 37 8.05 -6.34 0.89
N PRO A 38 9.18 -6.78 0.30
CA PRO A 38 9.59 -6.30 -1.01
C PRO A 38 8.55 -6.67 -2.07
N PHE A 39 8.45 -5.84 -3.11
CA PHE A 39 7.71 -6.21 -4.31
C PHE A 39 8.41 -7.35 -5.03
N MET A 40 7.69 -8.44 -5.26
CA MET A 40 8.18 -9.61 -5.97
C MET A 40 7.24 -9.89 -7.14
N MET A 41 7.70 -9.61 -8.35
CA MET A 41 6.90 -9.88 -9.53
C MET A 41 6.85 -11.39 -9.82
N ALA A 42 5.64 -11.90 -9.97
CA ALA A 42 5.44 -13.27 -10.47
C ALA A 42 5.41 -13.23 -12.01
N GLY A 43 6.56 -13.48 -12.67
CA GLY A 43 6.61 -13.60 -14.13
C GLY A 43 7.59 -12.65 -14.83
N GLN A 44 7.44 -12.54 -16.14
CA GLN A 44 8.27 -11.68 -16.99
C GLN A 44 7.91 -10.20 -16.81
N PRO A 45 8.89 -9.28 -16.90
CA PRO A 45 8.61 -7.84 -16.90
C PRO A 45 7.63 -7.51 -18.03
N MET A 46 6.56 -6.80 -17.67
CA MET A 46 5.65 -6.27 -18.68
C MET A 46 6.31 -5.08 -19.38
N GLN A 47 5.98 -4.86 -20.65
CA GLN A 47 6.40 -3.65 -21.34
C GLN A 47 5.94 -2.41 -20.55
N ALA A 48 6.77 -1.37 -20.56
CA ALA A 48 6.40 -0.09 -19.96
C ALA A 48 5.02 0.33 -20.47
N PRO A 49 4.13 0.81 -19.58
CA PRO A 49 2.78 1.18 -20.00
C PRO A 49 2.82 2.31 -21.02
N SER A 50 2.16 2.10 -22.16
CA SER A 50 1.97 3.11 -23.21
C SER A 50 0.75 4.00 -22.96
N GLU A 51 -0.07 3.64 -21.99
CA GLU A 51 -1.34 4.28 -21.65
C GLU A 51 -1.21 5.18 -20.42
N PRO A 52 -2.11 6.17 -20.26
CA PRO A 52 -2.10 6.98 -19.06
C PRO A 52 -2.26 6.12 -17.80
N LEU A 53 -1.44 6.42 -16.79
CA LEU A 53 -1.49 5.72 -15.52
C LEU A 53 -2.57 6.30 -14.62
N LEU A 54 -3.21 5.41 -13.84
CA LEU A 54 -4.03 5.79 -12.70
C LEU A 54 -3.16 5.72 -11.44
N ALA A 55 -3.21 6.72 -10.56
CA ALA A 55 -2.67 6.61 -9.21
C ALA A 55 -3.77 6.16 -8.24
N LEU A 56 -3.51 5.12 -7.47
CA LEU A 56 -4.27 4.82 -6.26
C LEU A 56 -3.53 5.42 -5.06
N VAL A 57 -4.16 6.38 -4.40
CA VAL A 57 -3.67 7.04 -3.18
C VAL A 57 -4.50 6.54 -2.00
N ASP A 58 -3.92 5.66 -1.19
CA ASP A 58 -4.61 4.98 -0.09
C ASP A 58 -3.60 4.49 0.98
N THR A 59 -3.97 3.48 1.76
CA THR A 59 -3.09 2.80 2.75
C THR A 59 -2.05 1.88 2.11
N GLY A 60 -1.87 1.93 0.79
CA GLY A 60 -1.07 1.01 -0.01
C GLY A 60 -1.88 -0.14 -0.58
N VAL A 61 -1.22 -1.11 -1.24
CA VAL A 61 -1.86 -2.36 -1.69
C VAL A 61 -0.99 -3.56 -1.37
N ASN A 62 -1.60 -4.73 -1.21
CA ASN A 62 -0.87 -5.99 -1.19
C ASN A 62 -0.48 -6.38 -2.62
N TYR A 63 0.60 -5.79 -3.10
CA TYR A 63 1.09 -5.96 -4.46
C TYR A 63 1.67 -7.35 -4.75
N ASN A 64 1.75 -8.23 -3.75
CA ASN A 64 2.18 -9.63 -3.96
C ASN A 64 1.01 -10.56 -4.27
N LEU A 65 -0.23 -10.04 -4.31
CA LEU A 65 -1.39 -10.81 -4.76
C LEU A 65 -1.44 -10.89 -6.30
N PRO A 66 -1.60 -12.09 -6.90
CA PRO A 66 -1.63 -12.24 -8.36
C PRO A 66 -2.70 -11.40 -9.05
N MET A 67 -3.85 -11.22 -8.41
CA MET A 67 -4.95 -10.39 -8.94
C MET A 67 -4.59 -8.89 -8.98
N VAL A 68 -3.72 -8.44 -8.08
CA VAL A 68 -3.23 -7.06 -8.03
C VAL A 68 -2.14 -6.86 -9.06
N GLN A 69 -1.18 -7.77 -9.15
CA GLN A 69 0.02 -7.66 -10.00
C GLN A 69 -0.29 -7.37 -11.48
N LYS A 70 -1.34 -7.97 -12.01
CA LYS A 70 -1.72 -7.78 -13.43
C LYS A 70 -2.11 -6.34 -13.79
N HIS A 71 -2.49 -5.52 -12.81
CA HIS A 71 -2.90 -4.12 -13.00
C HIS A 71 -1.87 -3.11 -12.46
N LEU A 72 -0.73 -3.56 -11.95
CA LEU A 72 0.31 -2.65 -11.47
C LEU A 72 1.04 -1.99 -12.64
N ALA A 73 1.36 -0.72 -12.48
CA ALA A 73 2.27 0.00 -13.33
C ALA A 73 3.71 -0.32 -12.90
N LEU A 74 4.54 -0.74 -13.86
CA LEU A 74 5.95 -1.06 -13.64
C LEU A 74 6.83 -0.15 -14.49
N GLY A 75 7.95 0.26 -13.92
CA GLY A 75 9.01 0.95 -14.63
C GLY A 75 9.76 0.02 -15.60
N GLN A 76 10.64 0.59 -16.40
CA GLN A 76 11.49 -0.17 -17.33
C GLN A 76 12.44 -1.15 -16.63
N ASP A 77 12.76 -0.88 -15.38
CA ASP A 77 13.56 -1.71 -14.48
C ASP A 77 12.75 -2.84 -13.82
N GLY A 78 11.45 -2.92 -14.13
CA GLY A 78 10.52 -3.90 -13.54
C GLY A 78 10.10 -3.57 -12.12
N GLN A 79 10.51 -2.42 -11.58
CA GLN A 79 10.07 -1.97 -10.25
C GLN A 79 8.67 -1.37 -10.31
N LEU A 80 7.98 -1.43 -9.18
CA LEU A 80 6.66 -0.84 -9.04
C LEU A 80 6.74 0.69 -9.20
N ILE A 81 5.89 1.27 -10.04
CA ILE A 81 5.67 2.72 -10.07
C ILE A 81 4.78 3.08 -8.89
N GLY A 82 5.30 3.94 -8.02
CA GLY A 82 4.63 4.37 -6.81
C GLY A 82 5.62 4.72 -5.71
N TYR A 83 5.08 5.09 -4.55
CA TYR A 83 5.91 5.47 -3.41
C TYR A 83 5.13 5.34 -2.10
N ASP A 84 5.84 5.02 -1.04
CA ASP A 84 5.33 5.04 0.32
C ASP A 84 5.70 6.37 1.01
N PHE A 85 4.75 7.32 1.02
CA PHE A 85 4.91 8.60 1.72
C PHE A 85 4.78 8.49 3.24
N TRP A 86 4.38 7.33 3.74
CA TRP A 86 4.25 7.09 5.17
C TRP A 86 5.57 6.63 5.78
N ASP A 87 6.18 5.59 5.19
CA ASP A 87 7.44 5.01 5.66
C ASP A 87 8.66 5.58 4.89
N ASN A 88 8.43 6.41 3.82
CA ASN A 88 9.42 7.05 2.96
C ASN A 88 10.31 6.04 2.22
N ASP A 89 9.68 5.06 1.58
CA ASP A 89 10.38 4.06 0.78
C ASP A 89 9.59 3.69 -0.50
N ASN A 90 10.12 2.77 -1.29
CA ASN A 90 9.51 2.30 -2.53
C ASN A 90 8.61 1.05 -2.31
N ARG A 91 8.08 0.86 -1.11
CA ARG A 91 7.27 -0.30 -0.74
C ARG A 91 5.89 0.11 -0.24
N PRO A 92 5.00 0.63 -1.10
CA PRO A 92 3.66 1.06 -0.72
C PRO A 92 2.75 -0.13 -0.39
N PHE A 93 3.20 -0.98 0.55
CA PHE A 93 2.45 -2.15 1.00
C PHE A 93 1.30 -1.74 1.91
N ASP A 94 0.16 -2.41 1.76
CA ASP A 94 -1.07 -2.06 2.45
C ASP A 94 -1.00 -2.31 3.95
N LYS A 95 -0.83 -1.24 4.71
CA LYS A 95 -0.74 -1.28 6.16
C LYS A 95 -1.19 0.04 6.79
N ASP A 96 -2.25 0.04 7.57
CA ASP A 96 -2.64 1.15 8.43
C ASP A 96 -2.64 0.72 9.91
N PRO A 97 -1.57 1.02 10.66
CA PRO A 97 -1.43 0.62 12.06
C PRO A 97 -2.10 1.56 13.06
N ARG A 98 -2.70 2.70 12.61
CA ARG A 98 -3.17 3.78 13.48
C ARG A 98 -4.17 3.35 14.54
N LYS A 99 -5.10 2.44 14.20
CA LYS A 99 -6.10 1.94 15.15
C LYS A 99 -5.56 0.82 16.02
N ASN A 100 -4.77 -0.08 15.43
CA ASN A 100 -4.17 -1.19 16.14
C ASN A 100 -2.97 -1.72 15.36
N ALA A 101 -1.76 -1.54 15.91
CA ALA A 101 -0.54 -1.97 15.24
C ALA A 101 -0.44 -3.49 15.04
N PHE A 102 -1.07 -4.29 15.94
CA PHE A 102 -1.12 -5.75 15.78
C PHE A 102 -2.21 -6.23 14.81
N PHE A 103 -3.14 -5.36 14.45
CA PHE A 103 -4.23 -5.62 13.51
C PHE A 103 -4.36 -4.43 12.56
N PRO A 104 -3.36 -4.19 11.70
CA PRO A 104 -3.40 -3.09 10.76
C PRO A 104 -4.59 -3.27 9.82
N LEU A 105 -5.17 -2.17 9.39
CA LEU A 105 -6.19 -2.17 8.36
C LEU A 105 -5.51 -2.29 6.99
N HIS A 106 -6.19 -2.97 6.07
CA HIS A 106 -5.77 -3.18 4.68
C HIS A 106 -6.83 -2.59 3.75
N HIS A 107 -7.05 -1.27 3.86
CA HIS A 107 -8.11 -0.57 3.14
C HIS A 107 -7.81 -0.46 1.64
N GLY A 108 -6.58 -0.06 1.30
CA GLY A 108 -6.22 0.18 -0.09
C GLY A 108 -6.28 -1.07 -0.97
N THR A 109 -5.95 -2.26 -0.45
CA THR A 109 -6.12 -3.53 -1.18
C THR A 109 -7.59 -3.80 -1.49
N THR A 110 -8.49 -3.47 -0.56
CA THR A 110 -9.94 -3.65 -0.76
C THR A 110 -10.45 -2.68 -1.83
N VAL A 111 -10.05 -1.41 -1.75
CA VAL A 111 -10.38 -0.39 -2.76
C VAL A 111 -9.83 -0.80 -4.13
N PHE A 112 -8.57 -1.23 -4.18
CA PHE A 112 -7.94 -1.67 -5.43
C PHE A 112 -8.66 -2.88 -6.04
N SER A 113 -9.10 -3.82 -5.22
CA SER A 113 -9.84 -4.99 -5.69
C SER A 113 -11.16 -4.61 -6.37
N ALA A 114 -11.86 -3.60 -5.86
CA ALA A 114 -13.06 -3.06 -6.51
C ALA A 114 -12.71 -2.30 -7.80
N LEU A 115 -11.73 -1.41 -7.72
CA LEU A 115 -11.28 -0.58 -8.85
C LEU A 115 -10.77 -1.45 -10.02
N SER A 116 -10.02 -2.52 -9.73
CA SER A 116 -9.42 -3.39 -10.75
C SER A 116 -10.43 -4.10 -11.63
N GLN A 117 -11.69 -4.20 -11.22
CA GLN A 117 -12.76 -4.77 -12.04
C GLN A 117 -13.17 -3.85 -13.19
N GLU A 118 -12.94 -2.55 -13.02
CA GLU A 118 -13.30 -1.49 -13.98
C GLU A 118 -12.10 -0.96 -14.78
N LEU A 119 -10.88 -1.29 -14.38
CA LEU A 119 -9.66 -0.75 -15.00
C LEU A 119 -9.44 -1.21 -16.45
N GLY A 120 -9.95 -2.39 -16.83
CA GLY A 120 -9.61 -2.99 -18.10
C GLY A 120 -8.09 -3.19 -18.23
N ASP A 121 -7.48 -2.54 -19.22
CA ASP A 121 -6.03 -2.60 -19.48
C ASP A 121 -5.23 -1.48 -18.78
N LEU A 122 -5.90 -0.54 -18.10
CA LEU A 122 -5.22 0.53 -17.36
C LEU A 122 -4.32 -0.04 -16.29
N LYS A 123 -3.18 0.63 -16.11
CA LYS A 123 -2.21 0.30 -15.06
C LYS A 123 -2.26 1.33 -13.94
N ALA A 124 -2.02 0.86 -12.73
CA ALA A 124 -2.06 1.69 -11.53
C ALA A 124 -0.69 1.84 -10.90
N ALA A 125 -0.29 3.08 -10.68
CA ALA A 125 0.77 3.47 -9.76
C ALA A 125 0.21 3.48 -8.34
N ILE A 126 0.97 2.99 -7.37
CA ILE A 126 0.49 2.81 -6.00
C ILE A 126 1.19 3.80 -5.07
N TYR A 127 0.39 4.56 -4.34
CA TYR A 127 0.88 5.52 -3.35
C TYR A 127 0.27 5.22 -1.99
N ARG A 128 1.13 4.85 -1.04
CA ARG A 128 0.73 4.75 0.36
C ARG A 128 0.91 6.12 1.01
N PHE A 129 -0.20 6.72 1.44
CA PHE A 129 -0.21 8.11 1.88
C PHE A 129 -0.73 8.26 3.32
N PRO A 130 -0.02 9.03 4.18
CA PRO A 130 -0.44 9.27 5.56
C PRO A 130 -1.54 10.34 5.62
N ALA A 131 -2.80 9.94 5.74
CA ALA A 131 -3.94 10.86 5.80
C ALA A 131 -3.86 11.93 6.93
N HIS A 132 -2.96 11.75 7.89
CA HIS A 132 -2.70 12.72 8.96
C HIS A 132 -1.65 13.79 8.59
N ASN A 133 -1.13 13.77 7.38
CA ASN A 133 -0.15 14.76 6.89
C ASN A 133 -0.45 15.11 5.43
N MET A 134 -1.56 15.80 5.22
CA MET A 134 -1.99 16.24 3.90
C MET A 134 -1.06 17.25 3.25
N CYS A 135 -0.16 17.91 4.01
CA CYS A 135 0.85 18.83 3.47
C CYS A 135 1.84 18.17 2.51
N ARG A 136 1.97 16.85 2.58
CA ARG A 136 2.81 16.08 1.63
C ARG A 136 2.12 15.78 0.30
N PHE A 137 0.90 16.26 0.12
CA PHE A 137 0.14 15.97 -1.10
C PHE A 137 0.79 16.57 -2.35
N ASN A 138 1.43 17.74 -2.24
CA ASN A 138 2.17 18.33 -3.33
C ASN A 138 3.35 17.45 -3.77
N ASP A 139 4.10 16.88 -2.81
CA ASP A 139 5.18 15.92 -3.11
C ASP A 139 4.64 14.70 -3.87
N LEU A 140 3.43 14.24 -3.50
CA LEU A 140 2.77 13.13 -4.18
C LEU A 140 2.39 13.50 -5.61
N ILE A 141 1.80 14.67 -5.82
CA ILE A 141 1.40 15.13 -7.15
C ILE A 141 2.62 15.27 -8.06
N ASP A 142 3.70 15.89 -7.58
CA ASP A 142 4.95 16.01 -8.33
C ASP A 142 5.51 14.64 -8.72
N HIS A 143 5.52 13.68 -7.78
CA HIS A 143 5.98 12.33 -8.04
C HIS A 143 5.08 11.61 -9.05
N ALA A 144 3.77 11.73 -8.92
CA ALA A 144 2.79 11.09 -9.80
C ALA A 144 2.86 11.67 -11.23
N GLU A 145 2.98 13.00 -11.37
CA GLU A 145 3.12 13.67 -12.66
C GLU A 145 4.38 13.24 -13.39
N ASN A 146 5.52 13.21 -12.68
CA ASN A 146 6.80 12.73 -13.23
C ASN A 146 6.73 11.25 -13.65
N ALA A 147 5.89 10.45 -13.00
CA ALA A 147 5.65 9.05 -13.36
C ALA A 147 4.68 8.86 -14.53
N GLY A 148 4.07 9.94 -15.05
CA GLY A 148 3.13 9.89 -16.16
C GLY A 148 1.68 9.59 -15.76
N VAL A 149 1.34 9.75 -14.48
CA VAL A 149 -0.03 9.62 -13.97
C VAL A 149 -0.91 10.71 -14.57
N ARG A 150 -2.15 10.34 -14.93
CA ARG A 150 -3.16 11.27 -15.48
C ARG A 150 -4.47 11.27 -14.68
N ILE A 151 -4.70 10.25 -13.89
CA ILE A 151 -5.91 10.08 -13.09
C ILE A 151 -5.47 9.76 -11.66
N VAL A 152 -6.04 10.45 -10.69
CA VAL A 152 -5.79 10.16 -9.27
C VAL A 152 -7.10 9.70 -8.63
N ASN A 153 -7.08 8.48 -8.08
CA ASN A 153 -8.11 7.99 -7.18
C ASN A 153 -7.63 8.11 -5.74
N MET A 154 -8.24 8.99 -4.98
CA MET A 154 -7.92 9.22 -3.57
C MET A 154 -9.12 8.81 -2.72
N SER A 155 -9.06 7.60 -2.15
CA SER A 155 -10.15 7.03 -1.33
C SER A 155 -9.92 7.26 0.16
N MET A 156 -9.50 8.47 0.51
CA MET A 156 -9.25 8.89 1.90
C MET A 156 -9.65 10.33 2.12
N GLY A 157 -9.75 10.72 3.38
CA GLY A 157 -10.07 12.08 3.77
C GLY A 157 -9.85 12.30 5.26
N SER A 158 -9.98 13.54 5.67
CA SER A 158 -9.95 13.95 7.07
C SER A 158 -11.13 14.86 7.39
N TYR A 159 -11.61 14.80 8.64
CA TYR A 159 -12.56 15.75 9.20
C TYR A 159 -11.89 16.95 9.88
N SER A 160 -10.55 16.92 10.00
CA SER A 160 -9.78 18.03 10.57
C SER A 160 -9.56 19.12 9.52
N GLN A 161 -9.93 20.34 9.85
CA GLN A 161 -9.67 21.51 9.00
C GLN A 161 -8.16 21.72 8.81
N ASP A 162 -7.37 21.44 9.84
CA ASP A 162 -5.91 21.63 9.82
C ASP A 162 -5.22 20.72 8.81
N ASP A 163 -5.74 19.50 8.61
CA ASP A 163 -5.20 18.55 7.63
C ASP A 163 -5.32 19.05 6.18
N TRP A 164 -6.30 19.95 5.93
CA TRP A 164 -6.62 20.48 4.60
C TRP A 164 -5.98 21.82 4.30
N THR A 165 -5.40 22.51 5.29
CA THR A 165 -4.83 23.83 5.09
C THR A 165 -3.75 23.85 4.01
N CYS A 166 -2.82 22.90 4.05
CA CYS A 166 -1.77 22.79 3.04
C CYS A 166 -2.28 22.34 1.66
N PHE A 167 -3.41 21.64 1.63
CA PHE A 167 -4.00 21.16 0.37
C PHE A 167 -4.64 22.30 -0.45
N HIS A 168 -5.09 23.36 0.22
CA HIS A 168 -5.71 24.52 -0.43
C HIS A 168 -4.71 25.56 -0.94
N ASP A 169 -3.49 25.58 -0.40
CA ASP A 169 -2.45 26.55 -0.72
C ASP A 169 -1.51 26.10 -1.87
N GLY A 170 -1.73 24.90 -2.41
CA GLY A 170 -1.02 24.32 -3.57
C GLY A 170 -1.93 24.18 -4.76
#